data_f60204d8eab01b7e1a888c6467d97a27
#
_entry.id   f60204d8eab01b7e1a888c6467d97a27
#
_cell.length_a   1.000
_cell.length_b   1.000
_cell.length_c   1.000
_cell.angle_alpha   90.00
_cell.angle_beta   90.00
_cell.angle_gamma   90.00
#
_symmetry.space_group_name_H-M   'P 1'
#
loop_
_entity.id
_entity.type
_entity.pdbx_description
1 polymer ?
#
loop_
_entity_poly.entity_id
_entity_poly.type
_entity_poly.pdbx_seq_one_letter_code
_entity_poly.pdbx_strand_id
1 'polypeptide(L)'
;MRARNCVASAAVALLMAGAANASELSFASWGGAWQDAQEKTAVRPFGAKNKVSIKSNTYNGGIAQLRTQVQTNNVTWDVVDMQLADAMRACDEGLLEKINPAVDLAPVGDMKAVDDFLPGAVSECLAGSITWSTLIVFNKDKFGATPPTKIADFFDLKKFPGKRALRKAPDGALEWALLADGVPADQVYKLLATNAGVERAFKKLDTIKSSVVWWETGAQPPQLLADGEVTMSSAYNGRIYSAIVSDKKPFDFLWDGQLTNIEGYAIVKGAKNLKEAKAFVRYATEPETLAALAPLTAYGPARKSSLRYVDAKVAPYLPTAPKNMAGALNVSPEFWADHADDLNQKFAAWLNRK
;
A
#
# COMPACT_ATOMS: atom_id res chain seq x y z
N MET A 1 -61.51 -52.46 -46.65
CA MET A 1 -60.83 -52.40 -45.29
C MET A 1 -59.85 -51.24 -45.33
N ARG A 2 -60.12 -50.13 -44.60
CA ARG A 2 -59.27 -48.94 -44.59
C ARG A 2 -58.50 -48.94 -43.27
N ALA A 3 -57.14 -49.03 -43.39
CA ALA A 3 -56.24 -48.87 -42.24
C ALA A 3 -56.03 -47.37 -41.96
N ARG A 4 -56.31 -46.97 -40.73
CA ARG A 4 -56.07 -45.58 -40.23
C ARG A 4 -54.68 -45.56 -39.56
N ASN A 5 -53.75 -44.79 -40.18
CA ASN A 5 -52.43 -44.50 -39.58
C ASN A 5 -52.62 -43.39 -38.52
N CYS A 6 -52.37 -43.70 -37.27
CA CYS A 6 -52.19 -42.70 -36.22
C CYS A 6 -50.73 -42.21 -36.20
N VAL A 7 -50.53 -40.96 -36.55
CA VAL A 7 -49.22 -40.29 -36.38
C VAL A 7 -49.18 -39.70 -34.98
N ALA A 8 -48.33 -40.24 -34.13
CA ALA A 8 -48.05 -39.71 -32.80
C ALA A 8 -47.00 -38.60 -32.94
N SER A 9 -47.39 -37.34 -32.74
CA SER A 9 -46.46 -36.20 -32.68
C SER A 9 -45.82 -36.15 -31.30
N ALA A 10 -44.55 -36.48 -31.19
CA ALA A 10 -43.75 -36.30 -29.98
C ALA A 10 -43.27 -34.86 -29.94
N ALA A 11 -43.80 -34.05 -29.01
CA ALA A 11 -43.30 -32.72 -28.71
C ALA A 11 -42.01 -32.83 -27.90
N VAL A 12 -40.87 -32.51 -28.54
CA VAL A 12 -39.58 -32.34 -27.86
C VAL A 12 -39.55 -30.97 -27.21
N ALA A 13 -39.75 -30.93 -25.88
CA ALA A 13 -39.55 -29.73 -25.08
C ALA A 13 -38.01 -29.51 -24.96
N LEU A 14 -37.44 -28.56 -25.73
CA LEU A 14 -36.11 -28.05 -25.52
C LEU A 14 -36.09 -27.27 -24.19
N LEU A 15 -35.54 -27.87 -23.16
CA LEU A 15 -35.09 -27.19 -21.96
C LEU A 15 -33.86 -26.35 -22.35
N MET A 16 -34.09 -25.08 -22.68
CA MET A 16 -33.02 -24.09 -22.70
C MET A 16 -32.56 -23.90 -21.25
N ALA A 17 -31.58 -24.67 -20.82
CA ALA A 17 -30.79 -24.35 -19.65
C ALA A 17 -30.06 -23.05 -19.98
N GLY A 18 -30.59 -21.93 -19.52
CA GLY A 18 -29.91 -20.65 -19.58
C GLY A 18 -28.58 -20.84 -18.84
N ALA A 19 -27.48 -20.84 -19.57
CA ALA A 19 -26.17 -20.71 -18.97
C ALA A 19 -26.20 -19.39 -18.17
N ALA A 20 -26.33 -19.48 -16.88
CA ALA A 20 -26.09 -18.34 -16.00
C ALA A 20 -24.65 -17.92 -16.27
N ASN A 21 -24.46 -16.86 -17.05
CA ASN A 21 -23.15 -16.25 -17.21
C ASN A 21 -22.66 -15.97 -15.79
N ALA A 22 -21.58 -16.65 -15.39
CA ALA A 22 -20.92 -16.31 -14.14
C ALA A 22 -20.56 -14.83 -14.21
N SER A 23 -20.97 -14.07 -13.19
CA SER A 23 -20.56 -12.67 -13.10
C SER A 23 -19.03 -12.60 -13.14
N GLU A 24 -18.51 -11.63 -13.86
CA GLU A 24 -17.06 -11.42 -13.96
C GLU A 24 -16.65 -10.20 -13.15
N LEU A 25 -15.39 -10.16 -12.74
CA LEU A 25 -14.76 -9.00 -12.13
C LEU A 25 -13.30 -8.94 -12.58
N SER A 26 -12.81 -7.76 -12.92
CA SER A 26 -11.40 -7.54 -13.19
C SER A 26 -10.75 -6.77 -12.04
N PHE A 27 -9.74 -7.38 -11.42
CA PHE A 27 -8.98 -6.81 -10.32
C PHE A 27 -7.55 -6.52 -10.75
N ALA A 28 -7.05 -5.30 -10.53
CA ALA A 28 -5.67 -4.92 -10.83
C ALA A 28 -4.93 -4.57 -9.53
N SER A 29 -3.70 -5.09 -9.38
CA SER A 29 -2.83 -4.83 -8.23
C SER A 29 -1.35 -4.86 -8.62
N TRP A 30 -0.45 -4.77 -7.64
CA TRP A 30 1.00 -4.54 -7.79
C TRP A 30 1.81 -5.80 -8.13
N GLY A 31 1.19 -6.97 -8.25
CA GLY A 31 1.89 -8.23 -8.47
C GLY A 31 2.66 -8.76 -7.26
N GLY A 32 3.34 -9.88 -7.46
CA GLY A 32 4.20 -10.53 -6.48
C GLY A 32 3.50 -10.88 -5.17
N ALA A 33 4.28 -10.96 -4.09
CA ALA A 33 3.80 -11.43 -2.78
C ALA A 33 2.61 -10.59 -2.21
N TRP A 34 2.51 -9.32 -2.56
CA TRP A 34 1.39 -8.50 -2.13
C TRP A 34 0.09 -8.92 -2.81
N GLN A 35 0.08 -9.03 -4.13
CA GLN A 35 -1.09 -9.49 -4.88
C GLN A 35 -1.44 -10.93 -4.52
N ASP A 36 -0.45 -11.82 -4.31
CA ASP A 36 -0.67 -13.19 -3.85
C ASP A 36 -1.38 -13.24 -2.49
N ALA A 37 -1.04 -12.30 -1.59
CA ALA A 37 -1.73 -12.17 -0.30
C ALA A 37 -3.19 -11.74 -0.49
N GLN A 38 -3.46 -10.74 -1.34
CA GLN A 38 -4.82 -10.30 -1.67
C GLN A 38 -5.64 -11.41 -2.36
N GLU A 39 -5.01 -12.16 -3.28
CA GLU A 39 -5.61 -13.33 -3.91
C GLU A 39 -6.08 -14.35 -2.88
N LYS A 40 -5.23 -14.64 -1.92
CA LYS A 40 -5.50 -15.64 -0.87
C LYS A 40 -6.58 -15.18 0.11
N THR A 41 -6.60 -13.92 0.47
CA THR A 41 -7.43 -13.42 1.58
C THR A 41 -8.73 -12.76 1.15
N ALA A 42 -8.77 -12.16 -0.03
CA ALA A 42 -9.93 -11.41 -0.52
C ALA A 42 -10.44 -11.93 -1.87
N VAL A 43 -9.59 -12.01 -2.91
CA VAL A 43 -10.02 -12.23 -4.29
C VAL A 43 -10.68 -13.60 -4.47
N ARG A 44 -9.95 -14.67 -4.17
CA ARG A 44 -10.49 -16.05 -4.31
C ARG A 44 -11.65 -16.34 -3.36
N PRO A 45 -11.60 -15.97 -2.07
CA PRO A 45 -12.73 -16.16 -1.17
C PRO A 45 -13.99 -15.42 -1.62
N PHE A 46 -13.88 -14.19 -2.09
CA PHE A 46 -15.01 -13.43 -2.65
C PHE A 46 -15.58 -14.13 -3.88
N GLY A 47 -14.72 -14.50 -4.84
CA GLY A 47 -15.13 -15.19 -6.05
C GLY A 47 -15.89 -16.48 -5.76
N ALA A 48 -15.38 -17.32 -4.85
CA ALA A 48 -16.01 -18.56 -4.44
C ALA A 48 -17.36 -18.33 -3.74
N LYS A 49 -17.41 -17.38 -2.79
CA LYS A 49 -18.63 -17.06 -2.01
C LYS A 49 -19.75 -16.52 -2.90
N ASN A 50 -19.41 -15.68 -3.88
CA ASN A 50 -20.39 -14.96 -4.68
C ASN A 50 -20.58 -15.54 -6.09
N LYS A 51 -19.86 -16.64 -6.43
CA LYS A 51 -19.89 -17.26 -7.78
C LYS A 51 -19.49 -16.26 -8.88
N VAL A 52 -18.49 -15.43 -8.59
CA VAL A 52 -17.91 -14.44 -9.50
C VAL A 52 -16.57 -14.96 -9.99
N SER A 53 -16.39 -14.98 -11.30
CA SER A 53 -15.07 -15.24 -11.92
C SER A 53 -14.24 -13.96 -11.84
N ILE A 54 -13.04 -14.02 -11.23
CA ILE A 54 -12.20 -12.84 -11.09
C ILE A 54 -10.94 -12.99 -11.93
N LYS A 55 -10.72 -12.02 -12.82
CA LYS A 55 -9.50 -11.90 -13.62
C LYS A 55 -8.55 -10.93 -12.95
N SER A 56 -7.42 -11.42 -12.49
CA SER A 56 -6.38 -10.59 -11.87
C SER A 56 -5.40 -10.05 -12.91
N ASN A 57 -5.04 -8.79 -12.75
CA ASN A 57 -4.10 -8.06 -13.58
C ASN A 57 -3.03 -7.45 -12.68
N THR A 58 -1.85 -7.21 -13.25
CA THR A 58 -0.74 -6.54 -12.57
C THR A 58 -0.46 -5.21 -13.23
N TYR A 59 -0.17 -4.17 -12.43
CA TYR A 59 0.28 -2.88 -12.90
C TYR A 59 1.38 -2.31 -11.98
N ASN A 60 2.02 -1.23 -12.39
CA ASN A 60 3.17 -0.66 -11.68
C ASN A 60 2.88 0.70 -11.03
N GLY A 61 1.62 0.94 -10.67
CA GLY A 61 1.19 2.22 -10.08
C GLY A 61 0.98 3.35 -11.09
N GLY A 62 0.67 4.52 -10.56
CA GLY A 62 0.32 5.71 -11.34
C GLY A 62 -1.06 5.62 -11.97
N ILE A 63 -1.46 6.68 -12.67
CA ILE A 63 -2.82 6.82 -13.22
C ILE A 63 -2.88 6.75 -14.76
N ALA A 64 -1.74 6.58 -15.42
CA ALA A 64 -1.68 6.65 -16.90
C ALA A 64 -2.52 5.56 -17.58
N GLN A 65 -2.47 4.32 -17.10
CA GLN A 65 -3.27 3.23 -17.64
C GLN A 65 -4.77 3.43 -17.39
N LEU A 66 -5.15 3.92 -16.21
CA LEU A 66 -6.55 4.26 -15.91
C LEU A 66 -7.05 5.36 -16.86
N ARG A 67 -6.26 6.42 -17.01
CA ARG A 67 -6.59 7.55 -17.90
C ARG A 67 -6.83 7.05 -19.33
N THR A 68 -5.95 6.20 -19.85
CA THR A 68 -6.10 5.62 -21.18
C THR A 68 -7.40 4.83 -21.29
N GLN A 69 -7.70 3.93 -20.36
CA GLN A 69 -8.92 3.10 -20.39
C GLN A 69 -10.20 3.94 -20.36
N VAL A 70 -10.26 4.93 -19.47
CA VAL A 70 -11.46 5.77 -19.29
C VAL A 70 -11.65 6.70 -20.51
N GLN A 71 -10.59 7.39 -20.94
CA GLN A 71 -10.68 8.34 -22.06
C GLN A 71 -11.00 7.67 -23.41
N THR A 72 -10.56 6.41 -23.60
CA THR A 72 -10.89 5.64 -24.83
C THR A 72 -12.20 4.86 -24.73
N ASN A 73 -12.94 4.97 -23.61
CA ASN A 73 -14.13 4.18 -23.35
C ASN A 73 -13.89 2.65 -23.42
N ASN A 74 -12.68 2.21 -23.16
CA ASN A 74 -12.28 0.81 -23.19
C ASN A 74 -11.78 0.35 -21.80
N VAL A 75 -12.69 0.40 -20.82
CA VAL A 75 -12.40 0.01 -19.44
C VAL A 75 -12.32 -1.51 -19.35
N THR A 76 -11.18 -2.00 -18.90
CA THR A 76 -10.87 -3.43 -18.74
C THR A 76 -10.63 -3.83 -17.29
N TRP A 77 -10.45 -2.87 -16.40
CA TRP A 77 -10.35 -3.07 -14.96
C TRP A 77 -11.62 -2.57 -14.26
N ASP A 78 -12.14 -3.35 -13.34
CA ASP A 78 -13.28 -2.93 -12.51
C ASP A 78 -12.79 -2.35 -11.19
N VAL A 79 -11.87 -3.06 -10.51
CA VAL A 79 -11.27 -2.62 -9.24
C VAL A 79 -9.77 -2.54 -9.39
N VAL A 80 -9.18 -1.50 -8.83
CA VAL A 80 -7.73 -1.29 -8.76
C VAL A 80 -7.30 -1.04 -7.33
N ASP A 81 -6.24 -1.73 -6.92
CA ASP A 81 -5.53 -1.50 -5.67
C ASP A 81 -4.46 -0.43 -5.89
N MET A 82 -4.55 0.69 -5.20
CA MET A 82 -3.68 1.83 -5.47
C MET A 82 -3.37 2.66 -4.22
N GLN A 83 -2.29 3.41 -4.29
CA GLN A 83 -1.92 4.34 -3.24
C GLN A 83 -2.88 5.52 -3.16
N LEU A 84 -3.11 6.05 -1.96
CA LEU A 84 -4.04 7.15 -1.71
C LEU A 84 -3.73 8.38 -2.58
N ALA A 85 -2.45 8.75 -2.74
CA ALA A 85 -2.06 9.90 -3.56
C ALA A 85 -2.50 9.76 -5.03
N ASP A 86 -2.27 8.57 -5.62
CA ASP A 86 -2.71 8.28 -6.98
C ASP A 86 -4.24 8.22 -7.09
N ALA A 87 -4.92 7.69 -6.06
CA ALA A 87 -6.37 7.64 -6.01
C ALA A 87 -6.99 9.05 -5.95
N MET A 88 -6.41 9.97 -5.17
CA MET A 88 -6.86 11.36 -5.12
C MET A 88 -6.73 12.03 -6.49
N ARG A 89 -5.58 11.93 -7.12
CA ARG A 89 -5.37 12.48 -8.49
C ARG A 89 -6.32 11.87 -9.51
N ALA A 90 -6.50 10.55 -9.49
CA ALA A 90 -7.42 9.86 -10.39
C ALA A 90 -8.88 10.25 -10.14
N CYS A 91 -9.26 10.50 -8.87
CA CYS A 91 -10.58 10.98 -8.49
C CYS A 91 -10.85 12.39 -9.03
N ASP A 92 -9.89 13.31 -8.85
CA ASP A 92 -9.96 14.69 -9.35
C ASP A 92 -10.07 14.75 -10.88
N GLU A 93 -9.39 13.85 -11.58
CA GLU A 93 -9.49 13.69 -13.03
C GLU A 93 -10.76 12.95 -13.50
N GLY A 94 -11.64 12.50 -12.58
CA GLY A 94 -12.87 11.78 -12.92
C GLY A 94 -12.64 10.37 -13.46
N LEU A 95 -11.50 9.73 -13.12
CA LEU A 95 -11.13 8.39 -13.59
C LEU A 95 -11.66 7.27 -12.69
N LEU A 96 -12.22 7.60 -11.55
CA LEU A 96 -12.74 6.65 -10.56
C LEU A 96 -14.23 6.90 -10.27
N GLU A 97 -14.90 5.85 -9.84
CA GLU A 97 -16.25 5.96 -9.26
C GLU A 97 -16.17 6.44 -7.82
N LYS A 98 -17.13 7.26 -7.42
CA LYS A 98 -17.25 7.71 -6.04
C LYS A 98 -17.75 6.60 -5.13
N ILE A 99 -17.18 6.52 -3.95
CA ILE A 99 -17.56 5.59 -2.88
C ILE A 99 -18.53 6.30 -1.93
N ASN A 100 -19.68 5.72 -1.70
CA ASN A 100 -20.57 6.12 -0.61
C ASN A 100 -20.30 5.22 0.61
N PRO A 101 -19.59 5.69 1.65
CA PRO A 101 -19.21 4.83 2.79
C PRO A 101 -20.39 4.20 3.51
N ALA A 102 -21.56 4.86 3.51
CA ALA A 102 -22.76 4.34 4.19
C ALA A 102 -23.39 3.14 3.46
N VAL A 103 -23.15 3.01 2.15
CA VAL A 103 -23.75 1.97 1.30
C VAL A 103 -22.68 0.97 0.85
N ASP A 104 -21.54 1.47 0.40
CA ASP A 104 -20.52 0.67 -0.27
C ASP A 104 -19.55 -0.01 0.72
N LEU A 105 -19.54 0.39 2.01
CA LEU A 105 -18.69 -0.21 3.04
C LEU A 105 -19.51 -0.89 4.14
N ALA A 106 -18.99 -1.97 4.73
CA ALA A 106 -19.67 -2.71 5.78
C ALA A 106 -19.56 -2.00 7.14
N PRO A 107 -20.65 -1.73 7.87
CA PRO A 107 -20.57 -1.26 9.25
C PRO A 107 -20.08 -2.38 10.18
N VAL A 108 -19.71 -2.04 11.41
CA VAL A 108 -19.30 -3.00 12.45
C VAL A 108 -20.26 -2.88 13.63
N GLY A 109 -21.21 -3.81 13.73
CA GLY A 109 -22.35 -3.63 14.65
C GLY A 109 -23.08 -2.33 14.33
N ASP A 110 -23.28 -1.48 15.34
CA ASP A 110 -23.91 -0.17 15.21
C ASP A 110 -22.96 0.95 14.76
N MET A 111 -21.65 0.68 14.69
CA MET A 111 -20.64 1.66 14.28
C MET A 111 -20.63 1.81 12.75
N LYS A 112 -20.74 3.06 12.28
CA LYS A 112 -20.64 3.36 10.84
C LYS A 112 -19.24 2.95 10.33
N ALA A 113 -19.19 2.47 9.09
CA ALA A 113 -17.92 2.05 8.50
C ALA A 113 -16.83 3.13 8.60
N VAL A 114 -17.16 4.37 8.25
CA VAL A 114 -16.21 5.50 8.24
C VAL A 114 -15.58 5.77 9.61
N ASP A 115 -16.29 5.52 10.71
CA ASP A 115 -15.79 5.75 12.06
C ASP A 115 -14.79 4.67 12.52
N ASP A 116 -14.84 3.50 11.89
CA ASP A 116 -13.94 2.39 12.15
C ASP A 116 -12.61 2.47 11.36
N PHE A 117 -12.63 3.13 10.21
CA PHE A 117 -11.40 3.32 9.45
C PHE A 117 -10.41 4.25 10.17
N LEU A 118 -9.13 4.08 9.88
CA LEU A 118 -8.09 5.00 10.30
C LEU A 118 -8.30 6.38 9.64
N PRO A 119 -7.89 7.47 10.29
CA PRO A 119 -7.99 8.81 9.69
C PRO A 119 -7.35 8.85 8.29
N GLY A 120 -8.09 9.38 7.31
CA GLY A 120 -7.64 9.47 5.92
C GLY A 120 -7.71 8.16 5.12
N ALA A 121 -8.08 7.03 5.74
CA ALA A 121 -8.14 5.75 5.03
C ALA A 121 -9.39 5.57 4.14
N VAL A 122 -10.35 6.47 4.21
CA VAL A 122 -11.47 6.55 3.28
C VAL A 122 -11.47 7.93 2.65
N SER A 123 -11.39 7.98 1.32
CA SER A 123 -11.54 9.19 0.54
C SER A 123 -12.79 9.11 -0.35
N GLU A 124 -13.01 10.12 -1.16
CA GLU A 124 -14.16 10.16 -2.07
C GLU A 124 -14.20 8.98 -3.05
N CYS A 125 -13.03 8.47 -3.46
CA CYS A 125 -12.92 7.40 -4.46
C CYS A 125 -12.09 6.18 -4.00
N LEU A 126 -11.60 6.14 -2.76
CA LEU A 126 -10.80 5.03 -2.25
C LEU A 126 -11.33 4.52 -0.91
N ALA A 127 -11.43 3.21 -0.78
CA ALA A 127 -11.58 2.51 0.50
C ALA A 127 -10.25 1.88 0.89
N GLY A 128 -9.64 2.37 1.96
CA GLY A 128 -8.35 1.88 2.44
C GLY A 128 -8.37 0.40 2.80
N SER A 129 -7.35 -0.31 2.38
CA SER A 129 -7.10 -1.71 2.72
C SER A 129 -6.04 -1.83 3.80
N ILE A 130 -4.92 -1.16 3.60
CA ILE A 130 -3.75 -1.25 4.48
C ILE A 130 -3.11 0.10 4.73
N THR A 131 -2.35 0.14 5.83
CA THR A 131 -1.29 1.11 6.07
C THR A 131 0.04 0.37 6.03
N TRP A 132 0.94 0.82 5.18
CA TRP A 132 2.31 0.34 5.12
C TRP A 132 3.28 1.45 5.46
N SER A 133 4.53 1.09 5.74
CA SER A 133 5.54 2.04 6.16
C SER A 133 6.82 1.91 5.38
N THR A 134 7.42 3.06 5.06
CA THR A 134 8.86 3.17 4.83
C THR A 134 9.51 3.62 6.13
N LEU A 135 10.53 2.92 6.57
CA LEU A 135 11.21 3.21 7.83
C LEU A 135 12.68 2.82 7.77
N ILE A 136 13.42 3.22 8.79
CA ILE A 136 14.79 2.77 8.96
C ILE A 136 14.79 1.40 9.63
N VAL A 137 15.61 0.50 9.09
CA VAL A 137 15.86 -0.84 9.62
C VAL A 137 17.35 -1.04 9.81
N PHE A 138 17.72 -1.93 10.73
CA PHE A 138 19.12 -2.18 11.05
C PHE A 138 19.38 -3.65 11.32
N ASN A 139 20.66 -4.04 11.16
CA ASN A 139 21.11 -5.36 11.56
C ASN A 139 21.52 -5.32 13.05
N LYS A 140 20.79 -6.07 13.90
CA LYS A 140 20.97 -6.12 15.35
C LYS A 140 22.39 -6.53 15.75
N ASP A 141 23.02 -7.42 15.00
CA ASP A 141 24.35 -7.94 15.30
C ASP A 141 25.45 -6.87 15.21
N LYS A 142 25.13 -5.72 14.57
CA LYS A 142 26.08 -4.61 14.42
C LYS A 142 26.10 -3.64 15.59
N PHE A 143 25.10 -3.68 16.48
CA PHE A 143 24.94 -2.65 17.53
C PHE A 143 24.90 -3.19 18.96
N GLY A 144 24.94 -4.51 19.15
CA GLY A 144 24.99 -5.16 20.47
C GLY A 144 23.88 -4.68 21.42
N ALA A 145 24.26 -4.25 22.61
CA ALA A 145 23.30 -3.83 23.65
C ALA A 145 22.73 -2.41 23.46
N THR A 146 23.23 -1.63 22.50
CA THR A 146 22.84 -0.24 22.29
C THR A 146 22.36 0.00 20.86
N PRO A 147 21.18 -0.57 20.47
CA PRO A 147 20.63 -0.38 19.13
C PRO A 147 20.17 1.07 18.92
N PRO A 148 20.04 1.52 17.65
CA PRO A 148 19.45 2.82 17.33
C PRO A 148 17.97 2.83 17.75
N THR A 149 17.50 3.97 18.26
CA THR A 149 16.12 4.12 18.78
C THR A 149 15.41 5.35 18.24
N LYS A 150 16.16 6.30 17.66
CA LYS A 150 15.65 7.56 17.13
C LYS A 150 16.09 7.76 15.69
N ILE A 151 15.26 8.43 14.90
CA ILE A 151 15.63 8.75 13.51
C ILE A 151 16.95 9.53 13.42
N ALA A 152 17.28 10.33 14.43
CA ALA A 152 18.56 11.03 14.51
C ALA A 152 19.77 10.07 14.59
N ASP A 153 19.59 8.87 15.14
CA ASP A 153 20.65 7.84 15.23
C ASP A 153 21.09 7.36 13.83
N PHE A 154 20.20 7.40 12.83
CA PHE A 154 20.53 7.09 11.44
C PHE A 154 21.59 8.06 10.88
N PHE A 155 21.60 9.31 11.32
CA PHE A 155 22.51 10.35 10.87
C PHE A 155 23.77 10.46 11.75
N ASP A 156 23.84 9.76 12.87
CA ASP A 156 25.03 9.76 13.76
C ASP A 156 26.01 8.64 13.40
N LEU A 157 26.92 8.94 12.48
CA LEU A 157 27.96 8.01 12.04
C LEU A 157 29.03 7.75 13.09
N LYS A 158 29.13 8.59 14.15
CA LYS A 158 30.09 8.41 15.23
C LYS A 158 29.60 7.40 16.26
N LYS A 159 28.35 7.56 16.71
CA LYS A 159 27.73 6.66 17.68
C LYS A 159 27.34 5.33 17.04
N PHE A 160 26.90 5.35 15.81
CA PHE A 160 26.46 4.19 15.03
C PHE A 160 27.27 4.10 13.74
N PRO A 161 28.49 3.51 13.78
CA PRO A 161 29.36 3.46 12.61
C PRO A 161 28.84 2.52 11.52
N GLY A 162 29.33 2.72 10.29
CA GLY A 162 29.00 1.93 9.12
C GLY A 162 28.21 2.69 8.07
N LYS A 163 28.08 2.11 6.88
CA LYS A 163 27.34 2.72 5.77
C LYS A 163 25.82 2.67 6.02
N ARG A 164 25.13 3.57 5.36
CA ARG A 164 23.67 3.68 5.31
C ARG A 164 23.17 3.30 3.94
N ALA A 165 21.91 2.88 3.82
CA ALA A 165 21.26 2.85 2.53
C ALA A 165 19.97 3.68 2.55
N LEU A 166 19.76 4.45 1.49
CA LEU A 166 18.54 5.24 1.25
C LEU A 166 18.02 4.97 -0.16
N ARG A 167 16.71 5.12 -0.34
CA ARG A 167 16.12 5.12 -1.67
C ARG A 167 16.67 6.31 -2.46
N LYS A 168 16.97 6.09 -3.74
CA LYS A 168 17.44 7.13 -4.66
C LYS A 168 16.28 8.03 -5.12
N ALA A 169 15.61 8.63 -4.15
CA ALA A 169 14.45 9.49 -4.34
C ALA A 169 14.37 10.50 -3.19
N PRO A 170 13.73 11.66 -3.39
CA PRO A 170 13.58 12.67 -2.34
C PRO A 170 12.63 12.22 -1.24
N ASP A 171 11.57 11.45 -1.59
CA ASP A 171 10.59 10.94 -0.63
C ASP A 171 11.23 10.00 0.40
N GLY A 172 10.96 10.24 1.64
CA GLY A 172 11.62 9.61 2.78
C GLY A 172 12.93 10.30 3.17
N ALA A 173 13.83 10.55 2.22
CA ALA A 173 15.13 11.14 2.53
C ALA A 173 15.00 12.56 3.11
N LEU A 174 14.14 13.40 2.53
CA LEU A 174 13.94 14.78 2.98
C LEU A 174 13.19 14.84 4.31
N GLU A 175 12.16 14.04 4.48
CA GLU A 175 11.41 13.96 5.73
C GLU A 175 12.32 13.53 6.88
N TRP A 176 13.07 12.44 6.71
CA TRP A 176 14.00 11.96 7.76
C TRP A 176 15.10 12.95 8.07
N ALA A 177 15.60 13.67 7.06
CA ALA A 177 16.59 14.70 7.30
C ALA A 177 16.05 15.81 8.21
N LEU A 178 14.83 16.30 7.97
CA LEU A 178 14.21 17.31 8.83
C LEU A 178 13.87 16.78 10.22
N LEU A 179 13.28 15.58 10.31
CA LEU A 179 12.99 14.94 11.60
C LEU A 179 14.28 14.76 12.43
N ALA A 180 15.36 14.26 11.81
CA ALA A 180 16.65 14.10 12.47
C ALA A 180 17.34 15.44 12.82
N ASP A 181 16.94 16.52 12.19
CA ASP A 181 17.39 17.87 12.50
C ASP A 181 16.48 18.58 13.52
N GLY A 182 15.58 17.83 14.16
CA GLY A 182 14.72 18.28 15.26
C GLY A 182 13.45 19.01 14.82
N VAL A 183 13.05 18.91 13.55
CA VAL A 183 11.78 19.48 13.08
C VAL A 183 10.63 18.59 13.56
N PRO A 184 9.61 19.17 14.25
CA PRO A 184 8.41 18.42 14.62
C PRO A 184 7.68 17.85 13.41
N ALA A 185 7.09 16.65 13.53
CA ALA A 185 6.44 15.96 12.43
C ALA A 185 5.36 16.80 11.73
N ASP A 186 4.56 17.57 12.48
CA ASP A 186 3.51 18.45 11.96
C ASP A 186 4.05 19.70 11.21
N GLN A 187 5.35 19.94 11.24
CA GLN A 187 6.01 21.06 10.54
C GLN A 187 6.81 20.60 9.31
N VAL A 188 7.04 19.30 9.14
CA VAL A 188 7.90 18.77 8.07
C VAL A 188 7.45 19.26 6.70
N TYR A 189 6.20 19.02 6.32
CA TYR A 189 5.70 19.39 4.99
C TYR A 189 5.56 20.91 4.79
N LYS A 190 5.25 21.67 5.87
CA LYS A 190 5.26 23.13 5.79
C LYS A 190 6.64 23.69 5.47
N LEU A 191 7.69 23.06 6.01
CA LEU A 191 9.06 23.43 5.70
C LEU A 191 9.47 22.97 4.30
N LEU A 192 9.16 21.73 3.93
CA LEU A 192 9.50 21.20 2.60
C LEU A 192 8.79 21.96 1.46
N ALA A 193 7.69 22.65 1.72
CA ALA A 193 7.06 23.56 0.78
C ALA A 193 7.87 24.84 0.51
N THR A 194 8.98 25.05 1.22
CA THR A 194 9.85 26.21 1.07
C THR A 194 11.25 25.83 0.60
N ASN A 195 11.88 26.70 -0.21
CA ASN A 195 13.27 26.47 -0.62
C ASN A 195 14.22 26.35 0.58
N ALA A 196 14.04 27.18 1.61
CA ALA A 196 14.87 27.15 2.82
C ALA A 196 14.75 25.81 3.58
N GLY A 197 13.55 25.24 3.65
CA GLY A 197 13.33 23.93 4.27
C GLY A 197 13.95 22.80 3.46
N VAL A 198 13.87 22.84 2.13
CA VAL A 198 14.52 21.87 1.24
C VAL A 198 16.05 21.95 1.38
N GLU A 199 16.61 23.16 1.40
CA GLU A 199 18.06 23.35 1.61
C GLU A 199 18.51 22.83 2.98
N ARG A 200 17.71 23.06 4.03
CA ARG A 200 17.95 22.53 5.37
C ARG A 200 17.99 21.00 5.36
N ALA A 201 17.07 20.34 4.67
CA ALA A 201 17.04 18.89 4.53
C ALA A 201 18.29 18.38 3.78
N PHE A 202 18.67 19.01 2.67
CA PHE A 202 19.89 18.65 1.95
C PHE A 202 21.15 18.84 2.78
N LYS A 203 21.28 19.93 3.53
CA LYS A 203 22.40 20.15 4.44
C LYS A 203 22.51 19.06 5.49
N LYS A 204 21.38 18.54 6.00
CA LYS A 204 21.38 17.41 6.91
C LYS A 204 21.81 16.12 6.20
N LEU A 205 21.32 15.85 5.00
CA LEU A 205 21.74 14.71 4.18
C LEU A 205 23.23 14.75 3.81
N ASP A 206 23.81 15.93 3.60
CA ASP A 206 25.23 16.09 3.31
C ASP A 206 26.11 15.51 4.43
N THR A 207 25.64 15.49 5.68
CA THR A 207 26.39 14.93 6.82
C THR A 207 26.66 13.42 6.70
N ILE A 208 25.87 12.72 5.89
CA ILE A 208 25.99 11.25 5.68
C ILE A 208 26.19 10.87 4.22
N LYS A 209 26.08 11.79 3.26
CA LYS A 209 26.02 11.53 1.82
C LYS A 209 27.12 10.58 1.33
N SER A 210 28.36 10.79 1.77
CA SER A 210 29.52 9.96 1.39
C SER A 210 29.46 8.52 1.92
N SER A 211 28.60 8.26 2.89
CA SER A 211 28.39 6.96 3.52
C SER A 211 27.09 6.28 3.09
N VAL A 212 26.39 6.83 2.09
CA VAL A 212 25.12 6.30 1.62
C VAL A 212 25.27 5.44 0.37
N VAL A 213 24.72 4.25 0.41
CA VAL A 213 24.44 3.38 -0.74
C VAL A 213 23.01 3.67 -1.20
N TRP A 214 22.86 4.04 -2.45
CA TRP A 214 21.54 4.42 -3.01
C TRP A 214 20.88 3.20 -3.65
N TRP A 215 19.68 2.83 -3.18
CA TRP A 215 18.92 1.73 -3.75
C TRP A 215 17.71 2.25 -4.58
N GLU A 216 17.29 1.45 -5.56
CA GLU A 216 16.21 1.80 -6.49
C GLU A 216 15.02 0.84 -6.41
N THR A 217 15.24 -0.41 -5.97
CA THR A 217 14.19 -1.43 -5.85
C THR A 217 14.06 -1.95 -4.42
N GLY A 218 12.81 -2.20 -3.98
CA GLY A 218 12.54 -2.64 -2.60
C GLY A 218 13.11 -4.01 -2.22
N ALA A 219 13.69 -4.76 -3.17
CA ALA A 219 14.39 -6.01 -2.88
C ALA A 219 15.85 -5.79 -2.41
N GLN A 220 16.43 -4.63 -2.72
CA GLN A 220 17.83 -4.32 -2.40
C GLN A 220 18.10 -4.13 -0.89
N PRO A 221 17.29 -3.39 -0.10
CA PRO A 221 17.57 -3.13 1.31
C PRO A 221 17.80 -4.39 2.17
N PRO A 222 16.94 -5.44 2.10
CA PRO A 222 17.21 -6.67 2.86
C PRO A 222 18.54 -7.33 2.49
N GLN A 223 18.90 -7.29 1.20
CA GLN A 223 20.15 -7.88 0.72
C GLN A 223 21.37 -7.09 1.22
N LEU A 224 21.38 -5.76 1.06
CA LEU A 224 22.45 -4.88 1.53
C LEU A 224 22.73 -5.05 3.04
N LEU A 225 21.67 -5.23 3.83
CA LEU A 225 21.78 -5.51 5.28
C LEU A 225 22.29 -6.92 5.55
N ALA A 226 21.86 -7.94 4.78
CA ALA A 226 22.27 -9.32 4.96
C ALA A 226 23.74 -9.52 4.61
N ASP A 227 24.20 -8.88 3.54
CA ASP A 227 25.62 -8.94 3.10
C ASP A 227 26.54 -8.08 3.98
N GLY A 228 25.96 -7.27 4.88
CA GLY A 228 26.72 -6.39 5.76
C GLY A 228 27.35 -5.20 5.04
N GLU A 229 26.90 -4.90 3.82
CA GLU A 229 27.35 -3.72 3.07
C GLU A 229 26.94 -2.43 3.77
N VAL A 230 25.76 -2.45 4.41
CA VAL A 230 25.25 -1.35 5.23
C VAL A 230 24.84 -1.87 6.62
N THR A 231 24.86 -0.97 7.61
CA THR A 231 24.42 -1.29 8.99
C THR A 231 22.99 -0.88 9.23
N MET A 232 22.51 0.16 8.53
CA MET A 232 21.13 0.64 8.55
C MET A 232 20.67 0.97 7.13
N SER A 233 19.39 0.76 6.86
CA SER A 233 18.79 1.04 5.55
C SER A 233 17.38 1.57 5.71
N SER A 234 16.98 2.49 4.82
CA SER A 234 15.55 2.67 4.58
C SER A 234 14.99 1.43 3.88
N ALA A 235 13.79 1.01 4.24
CA ALA A 235 13.15 -0.16 3.66
C ALA A 235 11.62 -0.12 3.82
N TYR A 236 10.92 -0.96 3.06
CA TYR A 236 9.48 -1.21 3.25
C TYR A 236 9.29 -2.26 4.35
N ASN A 237 8.43 -1.98 5.32
CA ASN A 237 8.26 -2.84 6.50
C ASN A 237 7.91 -4.29 6.15
N GLY A 238 7.06 -4.54 5.15
CA GLY A 238 6.68 -5.91 4.75
C GLY A 238 7.84 -6.73 4.20
N ARG A 239 8.78 -6.11 3.46
CA ARG A 239 9.99 -6.78 2.96
C ARG A 239 10.91 -7.23 4.10
N ILE A 240 11.07 -6.37 5.09
CA ILE A 240 11.89 -6.67 6.27
C ILE A 240 11.22 -7.69 7.18
N TYR A 241 9.90 -7.60 7.35
CA TYR A 241 9.13 -8.63 8.07
C TYR A 241 9.36 -10.03 7.47
N SER A 242 9.27 -10.15 6.16
CA SER A 242 9.57 -11.42 5.47
C SER A 242 11.01 -11.89 5.76
N ALA A 243 11.98 -11.01 5.66
CA ALA A 243 13.38 -11.34 5.96
C ALA A 243 13.58 -11.81 7.42
N ILE A 244 12.88 -11.18 8.39
CA ILE A 244 12.96 -11.58 9.80
C ILE A 244 12.27 -12.92 10.05
N VAL A 245 11.04 -13.07 9.54
CA VAL A 245 10.19 -14.21 9.92
C VAL A 245 10.47 -15.44 9.08
N SER A 246 10.64 -15.28 7.75
CA SER A 246 10.89 -16.39 6.83
C SER A 246 12.38 -16.73 6.74
N ASP A 247 13.25 -15.73 6.52
CA ASP A 247 14.67 -15.93 6.27
C ASP A 247 15.53 -15.87 7.53
N LYS A 248 14.91 -15.65 8.71
CA LYS A 248 15.57 -15.58 10.03
C LYS A 248 16.73 -14.58 10.10
N LYS A 249 16.63 -13.48 9.34
CA LYS A 249 17.66 -12.45 9.36
C LYS A 249 17.63 -11.66 10.68
N PRO A 250 18.79 -11.26 11.23
CA PRO A 250 18.89 -10.54 12.50
C PRO A 250 18.60 -9.04 12.32
N PHE A 251 17.47 -8.71 11.71
CA PHE A 251 17.05 -7.33 11.48
C PHE A 251 16.07 -6.86 12.56
N ASP A 252 15.99 -5.54 12.72
CA ASP A 252 14.97 -4.91 13.54
C ASP A 252 14.56 -3.56 12.95
N PHE A 253 13.43 -3.04 13.43
CA PHE A 253 12.81 -1.81 12.95
C PHE A 253 13.12 -0.64 13.89
N LEU A 254 13.49 0.48 13.30
CA LEU A 254 13.51 1.76 13.99
C LEU A 254 12.18 2.46 13.68
N TRP A 255 11.21 2.33 14.60
CA TRP A 255 9.86 2.86 14.40
C TRP A 255 9.76 4.38 14.53
N ASP A 256 10.68 5.02 15.28
CA ASP A 256 10.74 6.47 15.38
C ASP A 256 11.02 7.08 13.98
N GLY A 257 10.16 7.98 13.55
CA GLY A 257 10.23 8.58 12.22
C GLY A 257 9.76 7.67 11.09
N GLN A 258 9.01 6.59 11.36
CA GLN A 258 8.39 5.82 10.28
C GLN A 258 7.47 6.72 9.44
N LEU A 259 7.48 6.49 8.14
CA LEU A 259 6.64 7.20 7.17
C LEU A 259 5.48 6.29 6.78
N THR A 260 4.27 6.64 7.19
CA THR A 260 3.09 5.81 6.94
C THR A 260 2.36 6.24 5.68
N ASN A 261 1.94 5.25 4.90
CA ASN A 261 1.19 5.43 3.66
C ASN A 261 -0.06 4.56 3.70
N ILE A 262 -1.12 5.02 3.03
CA ILE A 262 -2.37 4.29 2.86
C ILE A 262 -2.46 3.78 1.43
N GLU A 263 -2.91 2.55 1.30
CA GLU A 263 -3.25 1.89 0.05
C GLU A 263 -4.66 1.30 0.17
N GLY A 264 -5.36 1.19 -0.94
CA GLY A 264 -6.73 0.71 -0.89
C GLY A 264 -7.33 0.43 -2.25
N TYR A 265 -8.59 0.08 -2.22
CA TYR A 265 -9.36 -0.30 -3.41
C TYR A 265 -10.15 0.88 -3.94
N ALA A 266 -10.00 1.14 -5.23
CA ALA A 266 -10.79 2.09 -6.00
C ALA A 266 -11.51 1.38 -7.14
N ILE A 267 -12.63 1.93 -7.59
CA ILE A 267 -13.42 1.40 -8.71
C ILE A 267 -13.19 2.31 -9.91
N VAL A 268 -12.82 1.72 -11.05
CA VAL A 268 -12.53 2.48 -12.27
C VAL A 268 -13.82 3.06 -12.85
N LYS A 269 -13.77 4.31 -13.29
CA LYS A 269 -14.91 4.98 -13.94
C LYS A 269 -15.33 4.24 -15.21
N GLY A 270 -16.61 3.87 -15.28
CA GLY A 270 -17.12 3.07 -16.38
C GLY A 270 -16.82 1.58 -16.29
N ALA A 271 -16.49 1.08 -15.08
CA ALA A 271 -16.34 -0.36 -14.80
C ALA A 271 -17.54 -1.15 -15.31
N LYS A 272 -17.28 -2.22 -16.06
CA LYS A 272 -18.34 -3.03 -16.69
C LYS A 272 -19.18 -3.78 -15.66
N ASN A 273 -18.53 -4.16 -14.56
CA ASN A 273 -19.13 -4.98 -13.50
C ASN A 273 -19.22 -4.17 -12.19
N LEU A 274 -19.80 -2.96 -12.27
CA LEU A 274 -19.85 -2.00 -11.16
C LEU A 274 -20.51 -2.58 -9.89
N LYS A 275 -21.54 -3.40 -10.03
CA LYS A 275 -22.23 -4.04 -8.90
C LYS A 275 -21.29 -5.00 -8.16
N GLU A 276 -20.61 -5.86 -8.90
CA GLU A 276 -19.64 -6.81 -8.39
C GLU A 276 -18.41 -6.10 -7.81
N ALA A 277 -17.97 -5.02 -8.44
CA ALA A 277 -16.87 -4.17 -7.96
C ALA A 277 -17.20 -3.56 -6.58
N LYS A 278 -18.38 -2.99 -6.41
CA LYS A 278 -18.84 -2.47 -5.11
C LYS A 278 -18.96 -3.57 -4.06
N ALA A 279 -19.50 -4.73 -4.43
CA ALA A 279 -19.59 -5.87 -3.53
C ALA A 279 -18.21 -6.39 -3.12
N PHE A 280 -17.25 -6.41 -4.04
CA PHE A 280 -15.87 -6.79 -3.76
C PHE A 280 -15.21 -5.80 -2.80
N VAL A 281 -15.26 -4.49 -3.08
CA VAL A 281 -14.68 -3.46 -2.21
C VAL A 281 -15.26 -3.56 -0.79
N ARG A 282 -16.58 -3.74 -0.67
CA ARG A 282 -17.24 -3.94 0.62
C ARG A 282 -16.69 -5.15 1.37
N TYR A 283 -16.58 -6.32 0.71
CA TYR A 283 -16.06 -7.55 1.28
C TYR A 283 -14.56 -7.46 1.60
N ALA A 284 -13.76 -6.94 0.66
CA ALA A 284 -12.32 -6.86 0.80
C ALA A 284 -11.88 -5.89 1.92
N THR A 285 -12.76 -4.97 2.30
CA THR A 285 -12.55 -4.04 3.42
C THR A 285 -13.26 -4.45 4.71
N GLU A 286 -13.84 -5.65 4.81
CA GLU A 286 -14.35 -6.17 6.08
C GLU A 286 -13.20 -6.38 7.08
N PRO A 287 -13.43 -6.18 8.40
CA PRO A 287 -12.37 -6.26 9.41
C PRO A 287 -11.59 -7.58 9.40
N GLU A 288 -12.27 -8.70 9.28
CA GLU A 288 -11.66 -10.03 9.21
C GLU A 288 -10.81 -10.21 7.95
N THR A 289 -11.30 -9.74 6.81
CA THR A 289 -10.61 -9.85 5.52
C THR A 289 -9.32 -9.03 5.53
N LEU A 290 -9.36 -7.80 6.06
CA LEU A 290 -8.17 -6.97 6.21
C LEU A 290 -7.17 -7.56 7.20
N ALA A 291 -7.64 -8.10 8.32
CA ALA A 291 -6.78 -8.73 9.32
C ALA A 291 -6.04 -9.96 8.77
N ALA A 292 -6.66 -10.70 7.86
CA ALA A 292 -6.06 -11.89 7.24
C ALA A 292 -4.82 -11.55 6.37
N LEU A 293 -4.64 -10.31 5.94
CA LEU A 293 -3.45 -9.84 5.21
C LEU A 293 -2.23 -9.70 6.14
N ALA A 294 -2.44 -9.34 7.41
CA ALA A 294 -1.37 -9.00 8.32
C ALA A 294 -0.30 -10.08 8.51
N PRO A 295 -0.62 -11.38 8.72
CA PRO A 295 0.39 -12.42 8.87
C PRO A 295 1.22 -12.69 7.61
N LEU A 296 0.74 -12.27 6.44
CA LEU A 296 1.41 -12.47 5.16
C LEU A 296 2.37 -11.33 4.82
N THR A 297 2.08 -10.10 5.28
CA THR A 297 2.76 -8.89 4.83
C THR A 297 3.23 -7.98 5.96
N ALA A 298 2.70 -8.15 7.19
CA ALA A 298 2.84 -7.22 8.31
C ALA A 298 2.46 -5.77 7.96
N TYR A 299 1.52 -5.61 7.04
CA TYR A 299 0.88 -4.32 6.81
C TYR A 299 -0.27 -4.13 7.80
N GLY A 300 -0.43 -2.91 8.29
CA GLY A 300 -1.49 -2.58 9.23
C GLY A 300 -2.83 -2.53 8.51
N PRO A 301 -3.88 -3.23 8.99
CA PRO A 301 -5.20 -3.08 8.42
C PRO A 301 -5.69 -1.64 8.56
N ALA A 302 -6.38 -1.14 7.54
CA ALA A 302 -6.90 0.23 7.53
C ALA A 302 -8.11 0.46 8.45
N ARG A 303 -8.61 -0.58 9.13
CA ARG A 303 -9.72 -0.50 10.08
C ARG A 303 -9.27 -0.83 11.50
N LYS A 304 -9.70 -0.02 12.47
CA LYS A 304 -9.38 -0.18 13.90
C LYS A 304 -9.87 -1.52 14.46
N SER A 305 -11.09 -1.91 14.08
CA SER A 305 -11.70 -3.17 14.53
C SER A 305 -11.00 -4.42 14.01
N SER A 306 -10.21 -4.31 12.94
CA SER A 306 -9.43 -5.44 12.40
C SER A 306 -8.37 -5.95 13.38
N LEU A 307 -7.86 -5.07 14.27
CA LEU A 307 -6.79 -5.45 15.20
C LEU A 307 -7.16 -6.60 16.13
N ARG A 308 -8.46 -6.77 16.45
CA ARG A 308 -8.94 -7.90 17.28
C ARG A 308 -8.80 -9.28 16.62
N TYR A 309 -8.64 -9.31 15.29
CA TYR A 309 -8.47 -10.54 14.51
C TYR A 309 -7.01 -10.79 14.11
N VAL A 310 -6.11 -9.86 14.37
CA VAL A 310 -4.69 -10.01 14.05
C VAL A 310 -4.01 -10.90 15.10
N ASP A 311 -3.20 -11.86 14.63
CA ASP A 311 -2.38 -12.71 15.52
C ASP A 311 -1.45 -11.82 16.37
N ALA A 312 -1.45 -12.08 17.69
CA ALA A 312 -0.61 -11.35 18.64
C ALA A 312 0.89 -11.42 18.31
N LYS A 313 1.35 -12.46 17.60
CA LYS A 313 2.73 -12.58 17.12
C LYS A 313 3.07 -11.61 16.01
N VAL A 314 2.08 -11.19 15.23
CA VAL A 314 2.25 -10.26 14.11
C VAL A 314 2.08 -8.81 14.56
N ALA A 315 1.23 -8.57 15.55
CA ALA A 315 0.90 -7.23 16.03
C ALA A 315 2.13 -6.31 16.28
N PRO A 316 3.25 -6.78 16.88
CA PRO A 316 4.43 -5.94 17.11
C PRO A 316 5.09 -5.42 15.82
N TYR A 317 4.85 -6.06 14.68
CA TYR A 317 5.43 -5.72 13.38
C TYR A 317 4.52 -4.81 12.53
N LEU A 318 3.33 -4.48 13.02
CA LEU A 318 2.40 -3.62 12.28
C LEU A 318 2.79 -2.14 12.41
N PRO A 319 2.83 -1.38 11.30
CA PRO A 319 3.00 0.07 11.35
C PRO A 319 1.97 0.75 12.25
N THR A 320 0.74 0.21 12.29
CA THR A 320 -0.41 0.76 13.00
C THR A 320 -0.49 0.31 14.48
N ALA A 321 0.44 -0.52 14.96
CA ALA A 321 0.50 -0.86 16.37
C ALA A 321 0.71 0.42 17.21
N PRO A 322 -0.03 0.64 18.33
CA PRO A 322 0.04 1.88 19.08
C PRO A 322 1.45 2.30 19.50
N LYS A 323 2.29 1.33 19.86
CA LYS A 323 3.70 1.56 20.20
C LYS A 323 4.51 2.06 19.02
N ASN A 324 4.24 1.54 17.82
CA ASN A 324 4.98 1.86 16.61
C ASN A 324 4.56 3.21 16.00
N MET A 325 3.31 3.61 16.25
CA MET A 325 2.78 4.92 15.82
C MET A 325 3.38 6.11 16.58
N ALA A 326 4.01 5.89 17.72
CA ALA A 326 4.67 6.96 18.46
C ALA A 326 5.85 7.51 17.66
N GLY A 327 5.76 8.78 17.21
CA GLY A 327 6.77 9.41 16.36
C GLY A 327 6.64 9.13 14.85
N ALA A 328 5.55 8.49 14.42
CA ALA A 328 5.25 8.32 13.01
C ALA A 328 4.95 9.65 12.31
N LEU A 329 5.37 9.77 11.06
CA LEU A 329 4.96 10.83 10.14
C LEU A 329 4.04 10.24 9.08
N ASN A 330 2.80 10.70 9.03
CA ASN A 330 1.92 10.38 7.90
C ASN A 330 2.42 11.12 6.66
N VAL A 331 2.71 10.39 5.61
CA VAL A 331 3.07 11.00 4.32
C VAL A 331 1.89 11.81 3.82
N SER A 332 2.12 13.08 3.47
CA SER A 332 1.07 13.91 2.86
C SER A 332 0.98 13.63 1.37
N PRO A 333 -0.10 12.98 0.90
CA PRO A 333 -0.30 12.74 -0.52
C PRO A 333 -0.50 14.06 -1.30
N GLU A 334 -1.14 15.06 -0.70
CA GLU A 334 -1.35 16.38 -1.31
C GLU A 334 -0.01 17.06 -1.56
N PHE A 335 0.86 17.09 -0.54
CA PHE A 335 2.19 17.70 -0.69
C PHE A 335 2.98 17.06 -1.82
N TRP A 336 3.02 15.73 -1.87
CA TRP A 336 3.76 15.02 -2.91
C TRP A 336 3.11 15.14 -4.29
N ALA A 337 1.78 15.26 -4.37
CA ALA A 337 1.10 15.54 -5.64
C ALA A 337 1.55 16.89 -6.25
N ASP A 338 1.74 17.90 -5.40
CA ASP A 338 2.08 19.26 -5.85
C ASP A 338 3.59 19.47 -6.05
N HIS A 339 4.45 18.78 -5.29
CA HIS A 339 5.88 19.10 -5.21
C HIS A 339 6.83 18.02 -5.74
N ALA A 340 6.33 16.84 -6.11
CA ALA A 340 7.19 15.71 -6.48
C ALA A 340 8.16 16.03 -7.63
N ASP A 341 7.70 16.66 -8.69
CA ASP A 341 8.50 16.91 -9.89
C ASP A 341 9.66 17.88 -9.58
N ASP A 342 9.39 18.96 -8.87
CA ASP A 342 10.40 19.95 -8.46
C ASP A 342 11.42 19.33 -7.50
N LEU A 343 10.94 18.59 -6.50
CA LEU A 343 11.81 17.93 -5.52
C LEU A 343 12.66 16.83 -6.14
N ASN A 344 12.14 16.06 -7.11
CA ASN A 344 12.93 15.10 -7.86
C ASN A 344 14.05 15.75 -8.65
N GLN A 345 13.80 16.88 -9.32
CA GLN A 345 14.83 17.65 -10.04
C GLN A 345 15.89 18.20 -9.08
N LYS A 346 15.49 18.81 -7.96
CA LYS A 346 16.41 19.33 -6.94
C LYS A 346 17.24 18.21 -6.31
N PHE A 347 16.64 17.06 -6.02
CA PHE A 347 17.31 15.90 -5.45
C PHE A 347 18.34 15.31 -6.43
N ALA A 348 17.98 15.16 -7.69
CA ALA A 348 18.92 14.70 -8.73
C ALA A 348 20.10 15.67 -8.90
N ALA A 349 19.84 16.97 -8.89
CA ALA A 349 20.89 17.97 -8.92
C ALA A 349 21.80 17.91 -7.68
N TRP A 350 21.22 17.72 -6.49
CA TRP A 350 21.95 17.58 -5.24
C TRP A 350 22.81 16.31 -5.22
N LEU A 351 22.29 15.17 -5.70
CA LEU A 351 23.06 13.91 -5.79
C LEU A 351 24.35 14.09 -6.61
N ASN A 352 24.28 14.86 -7.68
CA ASN A 352 25.41 15.09 -8.59
C ASN A 352 26.43 16.14 -8.08
N ARG A 353 26.12 16.85 -6.98
CA ARG A 353 27.12 17.75 -6.35
C ARG A 353 28.21 16.92 -5.69
N LYS A 354 29.47 17.26 -5.95
CA LYS A 354 30.64 16.65 -5.27
C LYS A 354 30.73 17.12 -3.84
#